data_71fe49369800e4a61ae87845cf1f088d
#
_entry.id   71fe49369800e4a61ae87845cf1f088d
#
_cell.length_a   1.000
_cell.length_b   1.000
_cell.length_c   1.000
_cell.angle_alpha   90.00
_cell.angle_beta   90.00
_cell.angle_gamma   90.00
#
_symmetry.space_group_name_H-M   'P 1'
#
loop_
_entity.id
_entity.type
_entity.pdbx_description
1 polymer ?
#
loop_
_entity_poly.entity_id
_entity_poly.type
_entity_poly.pdbx_seq_one_letter_code
_entity_poly.pdbx_strand_id
1 'polypeptide(L)'
;MTALEQIRLSLKHSEINAFPHEILYIGVAGFEDRALGFLKSALDQGKKFQSCVAIEYQPFDPSNRKAEFADSATRVFGDIQWRTYNRFSPEDFTQSLHEIMDLSRSVSRVVVDVSAMSKMLVVVLLHGLRELNLPLSIIYAPAEIYHPPKDDYEKAKAKLSDASPYFLTTDVYKVVTTTTLSSIAMQGAPLVMIAFPNFNHLEIAALLNETNAQKLFLVESVARPKQDAWRLDAIRWINRGLKTYVTPTCYQTDASDLNANIELLESIYNDWHLTHKIALSPTGGKLQAVTTFCLKNMHPDIHIVYPVVRKFAKDYTEGCLAHSEISLQNFRDYVTKLDQYRKRRLSEIKQIIERAGQKAVGKIW
;
A
#
# COMPACT_ATOMS: atom_id res chain seq x y z
N MET A 1 2.73 24.55 -14.01
CA MET A 1 2.66 23.19 -13.49
C MET A 1 2.37 23.25 -12.01
N THR A 2 1.25 22.68 -11.56
CA THR A 2 0.93 22.66 -10.15
C THR A 2 1.95 21.79 -9.38
N ALA A 3 2.07 22.00 -8.06
CA ALA A 3 3.01 21.20 -7.25
C ALA A 3 2.69 19.68 -7.31
N LEU A 4 1.41 19.33 -7.39
CA LEU A 4 0.96 17.93 -7.55
C LEU A 4 1.35 17.32 -8.92
N GLU A 5 1.39 18.10 -9.99
CA GLU A 5 1.81 17.60 -11.31
C GLU A 5 3.26 17.08 -11.33
N GLN A 6 4.12 17.59 -10.45
CA GLN A 6 5.53 17.17 -10.38
C GLN A 6 5.75 15.81 -9.72
N ILE A 7 4.75 15.32 -8.98
CA ILE A 7 4.80 14.04 -8.25
C ILE A 7 3.84 12.99 -8.82
N ARG A 8 3.23 13.27 -9.98
CA ARG A 8 2.31 12.34 -10.63
C ARG A 8 2.99 11.02 -10.96
N LEU A 9 2.28 9.94 -10.65
CA LEU A 9 2.63 8.58 -11.01
C LEU A 9 1.86 8.16 -12.27
N SER A 10 2.51 7.39 -13.13
CA SER A 10 1.88 6.82 -14.31
C SER A 10 1.98 5.31 -14.26
N LEU A 11 0.83 4.64 -14.21
CA LEU A 11 0.73 3.19 -14.31
C LEU A 11 0.57 2.84 -15.80
N LYS A 12 1.54 2.11 -16.35
CA LYS A 12 1.56 1.70 -17.77
C LYS A 12 1.67 0.20 -17.88
N HIS A 13 1.28 -0.35 -19.01
CA HIS A 13 1.59 -1.75 -19.33
C HIS A 13 3.11 -1.98 -19.26
N SER A 14 3.51 -3.09 -18.66
CA SER A 14 4.91 -3.46 -18.49
C SER A 14 5.25 -4.67 -19.35
N GLU A 15 6.28 -4.54 -20.17
CA GLU A 15 6.85 -5.64 -20.96
C GLU A 15 8.13 -6.13 -20.30
N ILE A 16 8.16 -7.39 -19.93
CA ILE A 16 9.33 -8.01 -19.29
C ILE A 16 10.60 -7.87 -20.17
N ASN A 17 10.40 -7.92 -21.49
CA ASN A 17 11.48 -7.71 -22.46
C ASN A 17 12.14 -6.34 -22.41
N ALA A 18 11.46 -5.33 -21.91
CA ALA A 18 11.98 -3.95 -21.80
C ALA A 18 12.96 -3.76 -20.64
N PHE A 19 13.03 -4.70 -19.69
CA PHE A 19 14.00 -4.61 -18.60
C PHE A 19 15.41 -4.96 -19.06
N PRO A 20 16.44 -4.17 -18.63
CA PRO A 20 17.84 -4.53 -18.86
C PRO A 20 18.21 -5.81 -18.10
N HIS A 21 19.35 -6.43 -18.45
CA HIS A 21 19.85 -7.59 -17.74
C HIS A 21 20.22 -7.27 -16.29
N GLU A 22 20.82 -6.11 -16.05
CA GLU A 22 21.36 -5.67 -14.77
C GLU A 22 20.27 -5.11 -13.86
N ILE A 23 19.26 -5.92 -13.51
CA ILE A 23 18.25 -5.57 -12.51
C ILE A 23 18.48 -6.29 -11.20
N LEU A 24 18.06 -5.65 -10.11
CA LEU A 24 17.75 -6.29 -8.84
C LEU A 24 16.23 -6.46 -8.74
N TYR A 25 15.74 -7.67 -8.90
CA TYR A 25 14.33 -7.99 -8.68
C TYR A 25 14.07 -8.27 -7.22
N ILE A 26 13.00 -7.70 -6.67
CA ILE A 26 12.55 -7.91 -5.29
C ILE A 26 11.11 -8.41 -5.32
N GLY A 27 10.89 -9.66 -4.94
CA GLY A 27 9.57 -10.29 -4.91
C GLY A 27 9.32 -11.09 -3.64
N VAL A 28 8.11 -11.59 -3.45
CA VAL A 28 7.74 -12.41 -2.30
C VAL A 28 7.35 -13.82 -2.72
N ALA A 29 7.79 -14.82 -1.98
CA ALA A 29 7.31 -16.19 -2.10
C ALA A 29 5.97 -16.32 -1.36
N GLY A 30 4.91 -15.78 -1.97
CA GLY A 30 3.54 -15.79 -1.42
C GLY A 30 2.73 -16.98 -1.92
N PHE A 31 1.49 -17.09 -1.44
CA PHE A 31 0.57 -18.17 -1.82
C PHE A 31 -0.22 -17.87 -3.12
N GLU A 32 -0.34 -16.61 -3.51
CA GLU A 32 -1.08 -16.18 -4.70
C GLU A 32 -0.32 -16.53 -6.00
N ASP A 33 -1.02 -16.89 -7.08
CA ASP A 33 -0.42 -17.21 -8.39
C ASP A 33 0.45 -16.09 -8.94
N ARG A 34 0.04 -14.86 -8.71
CA ARG A 34 0.76 -13.66 -9.17
C ARG A 34 2.09 -13.42 -8.46
N ALA A 35 2.41 -14.16 -7.38
CA ALA A 35 3.77 -14.20 -6.83
C ALA A 35 4.81 -14.74 -7.83
N LEU A 36 4.35 -15.56 -8.78
CA LEU A 36 5.16 -16.16 -9.83
C LEU A 36 5.02 -15.47 -11.19
N GLY A 37 4.14 -14.48 -11.31
CA GLY A 37 3.78 -13.87 -12.59
C GLY A 37 4.97 -13.34 -13.38
N PHE A 38 5.82 -12.53 -12.74
CA PHE A 38 7.04 -12.01 -13.35
C PHE A 38 8.00 -13.15 -13.77
N LEU A 39 8.22 -14.13 -12.89
CA LEU A 39 9.14 -15.22 -13.13
C LEU A 39 8.69 -16.09 -14.31
N LYS A 40 7.40 -16.44 -14.37
CA LYS A 40 6.81 -17.19 -15.48
C LYS A 40 6.96 -16.44 -16.79
N SER A 41 6.59 -15.16 -16.81
CA SER A 41 6.73 -14.32 -18.00
C SER A 41 8.19 -14.20 -18.47
N ALA A 42 9.16 -14.12 -17.53
CA ALA A 42 10.58 -14.08 -17.87
C ALA A 42 11.05 -15.42 -18.46
N LEU A 43 10.60 -16.55 -17.91
CA LEU A 43 10.91 -17.89 -18.41
C LEU A 43 10.34 -18.12 -19.81
N ASP A 44 9.08 -17.76 -20.03
CA ASP A 44 8.40 -17.91 -21.32
C ASP A 44 9.09 -17.10 -22.44
N GLN A 45 9.71 -15.97 -22.07
CA GLN A 45 10.45 -15.11 -22.98
C GLN A 45 11.96 -15.43 -23.03
N GLY A 46 12.43 -16.49 -22.34
CA GLY A 46 13.85 -16.87 -22.27
C GLY A 46 14.75 -15.82 -21.64
N LYS A 47 14.22 -14.93 -20.81
CA LYS A 47 14.98 -13.85 -20.16
C LYS A 47 15.77 -14.34 -18.96
N LYS A 48 16.96 -13.76 -18.81
CA LYS A 48 17.84 -13.91 -17.66
C LYS A 48 18.16 -12.52 -17.11
N PHE A 49 18.21 -12.43 -15.79
CA PHE A 49 18.51 -11.18 -15.09
C PHE A 49 19.58 -11.42 -14.01
N GLN A 50 20.17 -10.34 -13.52
CA GLN A 50 21.37 -10.41 -12.69
C GLN A 50 21.12 -10.87 -11.26
N SER A 51 20.13 -10.28 -10.56
CA SER A 51 19.99 -10.49 -9.11
C SER A 51 18.54 -10.58 -8.66
N CYS A 52 18.29 -11.46 -7.68
CA CYS A 52 16.98 -11.64 -7.06
C CYS A 52 17.07 -11.59 -5.54
N VAL A 53 16.26 -10.76 -4.93
CA VAL A 53 15.90 -10.84 -3.51
C VAL A 53 14.51 -11.44 -3.40
N ALA A 54 14.42 -12.61 -2.78
CA ALA A 54 13.18 -13.30 -2.46
C ALA A 54 12.81 -13.07 -0.99
N ILE A 55 11.63 -12.56 -0.73
CA ILE A 55 11.15 -12.32 0.63
C ILE A 55 10.21 -13.45 1.02
N GLU A 56 10.46 -14.10 2.16
CA GLU A 56 9.54 -15.03 2.80
C GLU A 56 8.89 -14.42 4.03
N TYR A 57 7.65 -14.82 4.28
CA TYR A 57 6.89 -14.33 5.43
C TYR A 57 7.11 -15.19 6.68
N GLN A 58 7.19 -14.50 7.84
CA GLN A 58 7.02 -15.11 9.15
C GLN A 58 5.77 -14.54 9.85
N PRO A 59 5.04 -15.39 10.62
CA PRO A 59 5.21 -16.84 10.72
C PRO A 59 5.05 -17.53 9.36
N PHE A 60 5.72 -18.66 9.21
CA PHE A 60 5.64 -19.48 8.00
C PHE A 60 4.21 -19.94 7.74
N ASP A 61 3.77 -19.85 6.50
CA ASP A 61 2.49 -20.39 6.05
C ASP A 61 2.77 -21.49 5.00
N PRO A 62 2.31 -22.73 5.23
CA PRO A 62 2.54 -23.84 4.30
C PRO A 62 1.86 -23.67 2.95
N SER A 63 0.91 -22.74 2.81
CA SER A 63 0.29 -22.39 1.53
C SER A 63 1.21 -21.56 0.63
N ASN A 64 2.28 -20.96 1.18
CA ASN A 64 3.24 -20.20 0.40
C ASN A 64 3.99 -21.12 -0.57
N ARG A 65 4.11 -20.67 -1.82
CA ARG A 65 4.70 -21.41 -2.93
C ARG A 65 6.23 -21.27 -2.99
N LYS A 66 6.91 -21.38 -1.84
CA LYS A 66 8.36 -21.12 -1.71
C LYS A 66 9.20 -21.98 -2.66
N ALA A 67 8.92 -23.28 -2.75
CA ALA A 67 9.68 -24.19 -3.61
C ALA A 67 9.53 -23.83 -5.10
N GLU A 68 8.31 -23.54 -5.55
CA GLU A 68 8.02 -23.15 -6.94
C GLU A 68 8.62 -21.78 -7.28
N PHE A 69 8.57 -20.84 -6.33
CA PHE A 69 9.23 -19.54 -6.48
C PHE A 69 10.75 -19.73 -6.60
N ALA A 70 11.35 -20.55 -5.72
CA ALA A 70 12.79 -20.81 -5.74
C ALA A 70 13.24 -21.43 -7.06
N ASP A 71 12.55 -22.46 -7.55
CA ASP A 71 12.86 -23.10 -8.85
C ASP A 71 12.80 -22.08 -9.99
N SER A 72 11.70 -21.36 -10.09
CA SER A 72 11.50 -20.37 -11.15
C SER A 72 12.52 -19.23 -11.08
N ALA A 73 12.78 -18.70 -9.88
CA ALA A 73 13.74 -17.62 -9.69
C ALA A 73 15.18 -18.07 -9.97
N THR A 74 15.59 -19.29 -9.56
CA THR A 74 16.91 -19.84 -9.89
C THR A 74 17.11 -19.96 -11.40
N ARG A 75 16.06 -20.35 -12.12
CA ARG A 75 16.11 -20.45 -13.59
C ARG A 75 16.22 -19.09 -14.27
N VAL A 76 15.70 -18.02 -13.66
CA VAL A 76 15.72 -16.64 -14.22
C VAL A 76 16.98 -15.88 -13.79
N PHE A 77 17.42 -16.01 -12.53
CA PHE A 77 18.47 -15.17 -11.93
C PHE A 77 19.77 -15.95 -11.58
N GLY A 78 19.74 -17.28 -11.55
CA GLY A 78 20.83 -18.13 -11.06
C GLY A 78 20.83 -18.24 -9.55
N ASP A 79 21.26 -17.20 -8.84
CA ASP A 79 21.29 -17.16 -7.37
C ASP A 79 20.18 -16.30 -6.78
N ILE A 80 19.71 -16.68 -5.59
CA ILE A 80 18.61 -16.01 -4.90
C ILE A 80 19.06 -15.62 -3.50
N GLN A 81 18.92 -14.33 -3.18
CA GLN A 81 19.16 -13.81 -1.84
C GLN A 81 17.87 -13.81 -1.04
N TRP A 82 17.72 -14.75 -0.11
CA TRP A 82 16.53 -14.84 0.75
C TRP A 82 16.58 -13.83 1.87
N ARG A 83 15.42 -13.19 2.13
CA ARG A 83 15.18 -12.30 3.29
C ARG A 83 13.88 -12.69 3.96
N THR A 84 13.82 -12.52 5.26
CA THR A 84 12.64 -12.86 6.05
C THR A 84 11.93 -11.60 6.50
N TYR A 85 10.61 -11.53 6.27
CA TYR A 85 9.76 -10.46 6.76
C TYR A 85 8.79 -11.00 7.81
N ASN A 86 8.97 -10.58 9.07
CA ASN A 86 8.04 -10.90 10.15
C ASN A 86 6.83 -9.96 10.11
N ARG A 87 5.65 -10.50 9.77
CA ARG A 87 4.40 -9.71 9.70
C ARG A 87 4.02 -9.09 11.04
N PHE A 88 4.41 -9.72 12.14
CA PHE A 88 4.09 -9.26 13.48
C PHE A 88 5.11 -8.28 14.08
N SER A 89 6.27 -8.18 13.47
CA SER A 89 7.38 -7.30 13.83
C SER A 89 8.01 -6.71 12.56
N PRO A 90 7.33 -5.81 11.83
CA PRO A 90 7.88 -5.22 10.61
C PRO A 90 9.20 -4.47 10.82
N GLU A 91 9.47 -4.03 12.04
CA GLU A 91 10.71 -3.36 12.47
C GLU A 91 11.94 -4.25 12.25
N ASP A 92 11.81 -5.57 12.44
CA ASP A 92 12.92 -6.53 12.29
C ASP A 92 13.48 -6.58 10.86
N PHE A 93 12.75 -6.03 9.88
CA PHE A 93 13.18 -6.01 8.48
C PHE A 93 14.25 -4.95 8.17
N THR A 94 14.59 -4.09 9.11
CA THR A 94 15.54 -2.97 8.91
C THR A 94 16.90 -3.43 8.41
N GLN A 95 17.46 -4.50 8.98
CA GLN A 95 18.75 -5.06 8.52
C GLN A 95 18.66 -5.55 7.07
N SER A 96 17.58 -6.23 6.70
CA SER A 96 17.36 -6.69 5.33
C SER A 96 17.27 -5.53 4.34
N LEU A 97 16.71 -4.38 4.75
CA LEU A 97 16.67 -3.18 3.91
C LEU A 97 18.07 -2.64 3.62
N HIS A 98 18.98 -2.62 4.60
CA HIS A 98 20.37 -2.21 4.38
C HIS A 98 21.08 -3.14 3.39
N GLU A 99 20.91 -4.44 3.54
CA GLU A 99 21.48 -5.44 2.64
C GLU A 99 20.92 -5.32 1.20
N ILE A 100 19.62 -5.03 1.05
CA ILE A 100 19.01 -4.77 -0.25
C ILE A 100 19.61 -3.50 -0.89
N MET A 101 19.82 -2.45 -0.10
CA MET A 101 20.47 -1.22 -0.56
C MET A 101 21.91 -1.48 -1.02
N ASP A 102 22.66 -2.35 -0.33
CA ASP A 102 24.02 -2.71 -0.75
C ASP A 102 24.03 -3.52 -2.06
N LEU A 103 23.12 -4.48 -2.22
CA LEU A 103 22.94 -5.23 -3.46
C LEU A 103 22.58 -4.32 -4.63
N SER A 104 21.82 -3.25 -4.39
CA SER A 104 21.41 -2.31 -5.44
C SER A 104 22.58 -1.55 -6.08
N ARG A 105 23.77 -1.50 -5.44
CA ARG A 105 24.94 -0.81 -5.97
C ARG A 105 25.55 -1.46 -7.22
N SER A 106 25.24 -2.71 -7.47
CA SER A 106 25.78 -3.51 -8.57
C SER A 106 24.87 -3.60 -9.80
N VAL A 107 23.71 -2.94 -9.78
CA VAL A 107 22.70 -3.03 -10.82
C VAL A 107 22.36 -1.67 -11.42
N SER A 108 21.74 -1.68 -12.58
CA SER A 108 21.30 -0.45 -13.26
C SER A 108 19.87 -0.04 -12.90
N ARG A 109 19.06 -0.95 -12.34
CA ARG A 109 17.65 -0.72 -11.98
C ARG A 109 17.19 -1.66 -10.88
N VAL A 110 16.32 -1.19 -10.00
CA VAL A 110 15.60 -2.02 -9.04
C VAL A 110 14.16 -2.23 -9.52
N VAL A 111 13.69 -3.47 -9.45
CA VAL A 111 12.30 -3.86 -9.80
C VAL A 111 11.64 -4.44 -8.57
N VAL A 112 10.60 -3.79 -8.07
CA VAL A 112 9.83 -4.23 -6.89
C VAL A 112 8.50 -4.78 -7.36
N ASP A 113 8.27 -6.08 -7.20
CA ASP A 113 7.01 -6.73 -7.52
C ASP A 113 6.07 -6.71 -6.32
N VAL A 114 5.13 -5.77 -6.33
CA VAL A 114 4.15 -5.62 -5.23
C VAL A 114 2.95 -6.55 -5.37
N SER A 115 2.83 -7.34 -6.44
CA SER A 115 1.63 -8.12 -6.79
C SER A 115 1.14 -9.02 -5.65
N ALA A 116 2.04 -9.71 -4.96
CA ALA A 116 1.73 -10.61 -3.86
C ALA A 116 2.24 -10.12 -2.48
N MET A 117 2.85 -8.92 -2.40
CA MET A 117 3.31 -8.36 -1.13
C MET A 117 2.17 -7.99 -0.20
N SER A 118 2.35 -8.12 1.12
CA SER A 118 1.46 -7.48 2.09
C SER A 118 1.56 -5.96 1.96
N LYS A 119 0.45 -5.25 2.20
CA LYS A 119 0.41 -3.79 2.02
C LYS A 119 1.41 -3.07 2.95
N MET A 120 1.60 -3.60 4.19
CA MET A 120 2.60 -3.04 5.10
C MET A 120 4.02 -3.26 4.59
N LEU A 121 4.33 -4.43 4.02
CA LEU A 121 5.64 -4.68 3.41
C LEU A 121 5.91 -3.72 2.24
N VAL A 122 4.91 -3.44 1.40
CA VAL A 122 5.05 -2.44 0.33
C VAL A 122 5.48 -1.08 0.89
N VAL A 123 4.80 -0.60 1.93
CA VAL A 123 5.14 0.71 2.54
C VAL A 123 6.52 0.67 3.20
N VAL A 124 6.84 -0.38 3.97
CA VAL A 124 8.14 -0.56 4.66
C VAL A 124 9.27 -0.61 3.64
N LEU A 125 9.13 -1.42 2.59
CA LEU A 125 10.16 -1.60 1.56
C LEU A 125 10.41 -0.30 0.78
N LEU A 126 9.36 0.34 0.26
CA LEU A 126 9.51 1.60 -0.47
C LEU A 126 10.09 2.71 0.41
N HIS A 127 9.67 2.78 1.68
CA HIS A 127 10.22 3.75 2.63
C HIS A 127 11.70 3.44 2.97
N GLY A 128 12.07 2.18 3.09
CA GLY A 128 13.45 1.74 3.29
C GLY A 128 14.36 2.07 2.10
N LEU A 129 13.82 1.99 0.89
CA LEU A 129 14.55 2.30 -0.36
C LEU A 129 14.61 3.80 -0.71
N ARG A 130 14.06 4.71 0.11
CA ARG A 130 13.91 6.14 -0.25
C ARG A 130 15.21 6.85 -0.64
N GLU A 131 16.36 6.35 -0.20
CA GLU A 131 17.68 6.88 -0.56
C GLU A 131 18.27 6.24 -1.84
N LEU A 132 17.52 5.36 -2.50
CA LEU A 132 17.97 4.66 -3.70
C LEU A 132 18.17 5.65 -4.86
N ASN A 133 19.42 5.86 -5.24
CA ASN A 133 19.83 6.74 -6.32
C ASN A 133 19.93 6.00 -7.67
N LEU A 134 18.88 5.27 -8.01
CA LEU A 134 18.75 4.45 -9.23
C LEU A 134 17.32 4.52 -9.76
N PRO A 135 17.11 4.14 -11.03
CA PRO A 135 15.77 3.85 -11.54
C PRO A 135 15.08 2.75 -10.71
N LEU A 136 13.82 2.99 -10.37
CA LEU A 136 12.95 2.01 -9.70
C LEU A 136 11.71 1.76 -10.55
N SER A 137 11.41 0.48 -10.75
CA SER A 137 10.15 0.02 -11.34
C SER A 137 9.33 -0.68 -10.26
N ILE A 138 8.12 -0.18 -9.99
CA ILE A 138 7.14 -0.88 -9.16
C ILE A 138 6.21 -1.60 -10.11
N ILE A 139 6.23 -2.92 -10.12
CA ILE A 139 5.38 -3.74 -10.98
C ILE A 139 4.23 -4.33 -10.18
N TYR A 140 3.08 -4.40 -10.84
CA TYR A 140 1.83 -4.93 -10.28
C TYR A 140 1.07 -5.72 -11.33
N ALA A 141 0.73 -6.97 -11.02
CA ALA A 141 -0.16 -7.80 -11.80
C ALA A 141 -1.49 -7.98 -11.04
N PRO A 142 -2.64 -7.62 -11.64
CA PRO A 142 -3.93 -7.99 -11.09
C PRO A 142 -4.12 -9.52 -11.17
N ALA A 143 -4.95 -10.08 -10.27
CA ALA A 143 -5.42 -11.44 -10.43
C ALA A 143 -6.50 -11.51 -11.53
N GLU A 144 -6.65 -12.67 -12.14
CA GLU A 144 -7.74 -12.93 -13.09
C GLU A 144 -9.08 -13.03 -12.36
N ILE A 145 -9.08 -13.70 -11.20
CA ILE A 145 -10.25 -13.88 -10.35
C ILE A 145 -9.96 -13.39 -8.94
N TYR A 146 -10.86 -12.59 -8.41
CA TYR A 146 -10.86 -12.12 -7.03
C TYR A 146 -12.03 -12.74 -6.26
N HIS A 147 -11.74 -13.44 -5.19
CA HIS A 147 -12.77 -13.94 -4.26
C HIS A 147 -13.23 -12.84 -3.26
N PRO A 148 -14.39 -12.98 -2.60
CA PRO A 148 -15.37 -14.05 -2.83
C PRO A 148 -16.12 -13.85 -4.16
N PRO A 149 -16.72 -14.92 -4.73
CA PRO A 149 -17.64 -14.79 -5.84
C PRO A 149 -18.94 -14.11 -5.41
N LYS A 150 -19.65 -13.52 -6.37
CA LYS A 150 -20.90 -12.76 -6.12
C LYS A 150 -21.96 -13.59 -5.42
N ASP A 151 -22.11 -14.86 -5.83
CA ASP A 151 -23.10 -15.78 -5.28
C ASP A 151 -22.93 -16.04 -3.79
N ASP A 152 -21.68 -16.11 -3.31
CA ASP A 152 -21.39 -16.30 -1.89
C ASP A 152 -21.77 -15.09 -1.06
N TYR A 153 -21.56 -13.89 -1.60
CA TYR A 153 -22.03 -12.66 -0.99
C TYR A 153 -23.57 -12.63 -0.92
N GLU A 154 -24.26 -12.94 -2.02
CA GLU A 154 -25.72 -12.94 -2.07
C GLU A 154 -26.34 -13.96 -1.12
N LYS A 155 -25.78 -15.18 -1.04
CA LYS A 155 -26.19 -16.20 -0.06
C LYS A 155 -25.98 -15.73 1.38
N ALA A 156 -24.83 -15.10 1.68
CA ALA A 156 -24.54 -14.59 3.02
C ALA A 156 -25.50 -13.46 3.41
N LYS A 157 -25.79 -12.55 2.47
CA LYS A 157 -26.74 -11.44 2.67
C LYS A 157 -28.18 -11.92 2.87
N ALA A 158 -28.60 -12.94 2.13
CA ALA A 158 -29.94 -13.52 2.22
C ALA A 158 -30.22 -14.22 3.59
N LYS A 159 -29.18 -14.71 4.26
CA LYS A 159 -29.32 -15.36 5.58
C LYS A 159 -29.65 -14.39 6.70
N LEU A 160 -29.70 -13.06 6.46
CA LEU A 160 -30.01 -12.01 7.44
C LEU A 160 -29.23 -12.14 8.76
N SER A 161 -28.03 -12.74 8.70
CA SER A 161 -27.16 -12.89 9.87
C SER A 161 -26.62 -11.53 10.29
N ASP A 162 -26.73 -11.20 11.57
CA ASP A 162 -26.09 -10.01 12.15
C ASP A 162 -24.56 -10.10 12.12
N ALA A 163 -24.02 -11.32 12.07
CA ALA A 163 -22.60 -11.57 11.94
C ALA A 163 -22.13 -11.31 10.49
N SER A 164 -21.10 -10.49 10.35
CA SER A 164 -20.44 -10.33 9.06
C SER A 164 -19.67 -11.60 8.71
N PRO A 165 -19.82 -12.14 7.49
CA PRO A 165 -19.12 -13.35 7.09
C PRO A 165 -17.63 -13.10 6.93
N TYR A 166 -16.81 -14.11 7.21
CA TYR A 166 -15.39 -14.13 6.90
C TYR A 166 -15.20 -14.74 5.52
N PHE A 167 -14.88 -13.93 4.54
CA PHE A 167 -14.66 -14.42 3.18
C PHE A 167 -13.19 -14.73 2.88
N LEU A 168 -12.29 -13.79 3.18
CA LEU A 168 -10.93 -13.84 2.69
C LEU A 168 -9.87 -13.90 3.79
N THR A 169 -10.18 -13.38 4.96
CA THR A 169 -9.27 -13.36 6.12
C THR A 169 -10.05 -13.58 7.39
N THR A 170 -9.40 -14.14 8.41
CA THR A 170 -10.01 -14.32 9.72
C THR A 170 -9.19 -13.60 10.77
N ASP A 171 -9.89 -13.03 11.75
CA ASP A 171 -9.34 -12.38 12.93
C ASP A 171 -8.28 -11.30 12.60
N VAL A 172 -8.04 -10.44 13.56
CA VAL A 172 -6.86 -9.57 13.59
C VAL A 172 -6.04 -9.99 14.79
N TYR A 173 -4.78 -10.34 14.55
CA TYR A 173 -3.87 -10.75 15.61
C TYR A 173 -3.40 -9.55 16.43
N LYS A 174 -2.96 -8.49 15.77
CA LYS A 174 -2.57 -7.21 16.37
C LYS A 174 -2.50 -6.10 15.33
N VAL A 175 -2.47 -4.87 15.80
CA VAL A 175 -2.11 -3.70 15.01
C VAL A 175 -0.61 -3.45 15.15
N VAL A 176 0.08 -3.21 14.03
CA VAL A 176 1.53 -2.96 13.99
C VAL A 176 1.83 -1.62 13.36
N THR A 177 2.99 -1.09 13.73
CA THR A 177 3.65 0.05 13.09
C THR A 177 5.16 -0.17 13.14
N THR A 178 5.95 0.72 12.56
CA THR A 178 7.41 0.74 12.71
C THR A 178 7.84 2.12 13.20
N THR A 179 9.00 2.21 13.83
CA THR A 179 9.56 3.49 14.32
C THR A 179 9.63 4.52 13.19
N THR A 180 10.07 4.11 11.99
CA THR A 180 10.22 4.99 10.82
C THR A 180 8.90 5.45 10.21
N LEU A 181 7.82 4.68 10.39
CA LEU A 181 6.49 4.99 9.90
C LEU A 181 5.58 5.58 10.97
N SER A 182 6.02 5.59 12.23
CA SER A 182 5.35 6.24 13.34
C SER A 182 5.46 7.77 13.27
N SER A 183 4.61 8.45 14.02
CA SER A 183 4.74 9.88 14.29
C SER A 183 4.33 10.17 15.73
N ILE A 184 5.13 10.99 16.40
CA ILE A 184 4.83 11.58 17.71
C ILE A 184 4.18 12.96 17.59
N ALA A 185 3.98 13.47 16.38
CA ALA A 185 3.30 14.74 16.17
C ALA A 185 1.86 14.70 16.71
N MET A 186 1.36 15.83 17.15
CA MET A 186 -0.01 16.02 17.66
C MET A 186 -0.39 15.05 18.78
N GLN A 187 0.56 14.72 19.69
CA GLN A 187 0.27 13.93 20.89
C GLN A 187 -0.77 14.64 21.76
N GLY A 188 -1.79 13.88 22.18
CA GLY A 188 -2.92 14.41 22.97
C GLY A 188 -4.02 15.07 22.14
N ALA A 189 -3.82 15.34 20.86
CA ALA A 189 -4.90 15.79 19.98
C ALA A 189 -5.85 14.62 19.64
N PRO A 190 -7.13 14.91 19.32
CA PRO A 190 -8.05 13.90 18.81
C PRO A 190 -7.49 13.28 17.51
N LEU A 191 -7.81 11.99 17.26
CA LEU A 191 -7.25 11.23 16.14
C LEU A 191 -8.26 11.05 15.02
N VAL A 192 -7.81 11.32 13.81
CA VAL A 192 -8.46 10.94 12.56
C VAL A 192 -7.83 9.65 12.06
N MET A 193 -8.63 8.62 11.81
CA MET A 193 -8.24 7.40 11.12
C MET A 193 -8.69 7.47 9.65
N ILE A 194 -7.76 7.25 8.74
CA ILE A 194 -8.02 7.06 7.31
C ILE A 194 -7.75 5.60 6.98
N ALA A 195 -8.71 4.89 6.38
CA ALA A 195 -8.57 3.49 6.03
C ALA A 195 -9.31 3.17 4.72
N PHE A 196 -8.94 2.05 4.11
CA PHE A 196 -9.57 1.53 2.89
C PHE A 196 -10.39 0.30 3.26
N PRO A 197 -11.73 0.35 3.20
CA PRO A 197 -12.57 -0.77 3.58
C PRO A 197 -12.37 -1.94 2.60
N ASN A 198 -12.44 -3.16 3.15
CA ASN A 198 -12.28 -4.39 2.40
C ASN A 198 -13.28 -5.46 2.87
N PHE A 199 -13.08 -6.71 2.47
CA PHE A 199 -13.95 -7.84 2.83
C PHE A 199 -13.75 -8.34 4.27
N ASN A 200 -13.00 -7.63 5.12
CA ASN A 200 -12.82 -7.94 6.53
C ASN A 200 -13.02 -6.69 7.41
N HIS A 201 -14.22 -6.55 7.97
CA HIS A 201 -14.55 -5.42 8.85
C HIS A 201 -13.71 -5.38 10.13
N LEU A 202 -13.17 -6.54 10.59
CA LEU A 202 -12.36 -6.61 11.80
C LEU A 202 -11.04 -5.86 11.67
N GLU A 203 -10.53 -5.67 10.46
CA GLU A 203 -9.30 -4.90 10.25
C GLU A 203 -9.49 -3.45 10.71
N ILE A 204 -10.58 -2.81 10.27
CA ILE A 204 -10.86 -1.41 10.66
C ILE A 204 -11.35 -1.33 12.11
N ALA A 205 -12.16 -2.29 12.57
CA ALA A 205 -12.59 -2.34 13.96
C ALA A 205 -11.40 -2.45 14.93
N ALA A 206 -10.40 -3.28 14.61
CA ALA A 206 -9.18 -3.39 15.40
C ALA A 206 -8.38 -2.07 15.41
N LEU A 207 -8.28 -1.38 14.28
CA LEU A 207 -7.64 -0.05 14.21
C LEU A 207 -8.33 0.96 15.11
N LEU A 208 -9.68 1.02 15.07
CA LEU A 208 -10.46 1.94 15.90
C LEU A 208 -10.28 1.66 17.39
N ASN A 209 -10.32 0.38 17.79
CA ASN A 209 -10.11 -0.03 19.18
C ASN A 209 -8.70 0.30 19.67
N GLU A 210 -7.67 0.05 18.84
CA GLU A 210 -6.27 0.27 19.24
C GLU A 210 -5.92 1.77 19.31
N THR A 211 -6.46 2.57 18.39
CA THR A 211 -6.09 3.98 18.27
C THR A 211 -7.06 4.93 18.95
N ASN A 212 -8.23 4.46 19.37
CA ASN A 212 -9.30 5.29 19.92
C ASN A 212 -9.64 6.51 19.03
N ALA A 213 -9.74 6.28 17.72
CA ALA A 213 -9.99 7.34 16.75
C ALA A 213 -11.37 7.99 16.94
N GLN A 214 -11.43 9.32 16.92
CA GLN A 214 -12.66 10.08 17.05
C GLN A 214 -13.35 10.34 15.71
N LYS A 215 -12.62 10.21 14.60
CA LYS A 215 -13.13 10.33 13.24
C LYS A 215 -12.60 9.23 12.36
N LEU A 216 -13.44 8.74 11.46
CA LEU A 216 -13.11 7.69 10.50
C LEU A 216 -13.43 8.16 9.08
N PHE A 217 -12.43 8.17 8.22
CA PHE A 217 -12.56 8.38 6.79
C PHE A 217 -12.31 7.07 6.05
N LEU A 218 -13.30 6.60 5.32
CA LEU A 218 -13.21 5.42 4.49
C LEU A 218 -13.03 5.81 3.03
N VAL A 219 -11.93 5.40 2.43
CA VAL A 219 -11.66 5.57 1.01
C VAL A 219 -12.05 4.29 0.29
N GLU A 220 -13.26 4.29 -0.25
CA GLU A 220 -13.88 3.15 -0.93
C GLU A 220 -13.35 3.03 -2.36
N SER A 221 -12.97 1.81 -2.76
CA SER A 221 -12.50 1.53 -4.12
C SER A 221 -13.67 1.22 -5.05
N VAL A 222 -13.82 1.98 -6.12
CA VAL A 222 -14.75 1.66 -7.20
C VAL A 222 -14.09 0.62 -8.10
N ALA A 223 -14.77 -0.51 -8.31
CA ALA A 223 -14.25 -1.59 -9.13
C ALA A 223 -14.34 -1.23 -10.63
N ARG A 224 -13.31 -1.57 -11.37
CA ARG A 224 -13.32 -1.68 -12.82
C ARG A 224 -13.02 -3.14 -13.19
N PRO A 225 -13.82 -3.84 -13.95
CA PRO A 225 -14.94 -3.40 -14.80
C PRO A 225 -16.28 -3.26 -14.05
N LYS A 226 -17.30 -2.70 -14.73
CA LYS A 226 -18.65 -2.46 -14.16
C LYS A 226 -19.33 -3.73 -13.63
N GLN A 227 -19.03 -4.90 -14.17
CA GLN A 227 -19.54 -6.20 -13.69
C GLN A 227 -19.18 -6.47 -12.23
N ASP A 228 -18.11 -5.86 -11.70
CA ASP A 228 -17.64 -6.01 -10.33
C ASP A 228 -18.17 -4.90 -9.38
N ALA A 229 -19.07 -4.03 -9.85
CA ALA A 229 -19.63 -2.94 -9.04
C ALA A 229 -20.31 -3.48 -7.75
N TRP A 230 -20.87 -4.69 -7.76
CA TRP A 230 -21.42 -5.36 -6.59
C TRP A 230 -20.43 -5.50 -5.44
N ARG A 231 -19.12 -5.52 -5.72
CA ARG A 231 -18.07 -5.65 -4.70
C ARG A 231 -18.07 -4.47 -3.72
N LEU A 232 -18.34 -3.26 -4.21
CA LEU A 232 -18.46 -2.09 -3.34
C LEU A 232 -19.67 -2.22 -2.40
N ASP A 233 -20.81 -2.70 -2.91
CA ASP A 233 -22.00 -2.93 -2.09
C ASP A 233 -21.75 -4.03 -1.04
N ALA A 234 -21.01 -5.08 -1.42
CA ALA A 234 -20.62 -6.15 -0.51
C ALA A 234 -19.69 -5.63 0.59
N ILE A 235 -18.68 -4.83 0.24
CA ILE A 235 -17.77 -4.21 1.22
C ILE A 235 -18.53 -3.31 2.18
N ARG A 236 -19.45 -2.47 1.70
CA ARG A 236 -20.30 -1.63 2.54
C ARG A 236 -21.17 -2.44 3.47
N TRP A 237 -21.79 -3.51 2.97
CA TRP A 237 -22.60 -4.39 3.79
C TRP A 237 -21.80 -5.09 4.89
N ILE A 238 -20.60 -5.59 4.57
CA ILE A 238 -19.70 -6.22 5.54
C ILE A 238 -19.25 -5.22 6.60
N ASN A 239 -18.94 -3.99 6.21
CA ASN A 239 -18.43 -2.96 7.11
C ASN A 239 -19.55 -2.14 7.80
N ARG A 240 -20.84 -2.48 7.62
CA ARG A 240 -21.98 -1.73 8.19
C ARG A 240 -21.94 -1.57 9.71
N GLY A 241 -21.30 -2.50 10.42
CA GLY A 241 -21.15 -2.47 11.87
C GLY A 241 -20.17 -1.43 12.40
N LEU A 242 -19.30 -0.86 11.55
CA LEU A 242 -18.31 0.14 11.98
C LEU A 242 -18.94 1.42 12.54
N LYS A 243 -20.16 1.76 12.13
CA LYS A 243 -20.93 2.88 12.68
C LYS A 243 -21.23 2.78 14.17
N THR A 244 -21.11 1.61 14.78
CA THR A 244 -21.27 1.43 16.23
C THR A 244 -20.04 1.96 17.00
N TYR A 245 -18.90 2.11 16.35
CA TYR A 245 -17.67 2.70 16.91
C TYR A 245 -17.65 4.22 16.67
N VAL A 246 -17.69 4.60 15.40
CA VAL A 246 -17.71 5.99 14.95
C VAL A 246 -18.41 6.08 13.60
N THR A 247 -19.21 7.11 13.36
CA THR A 247 -19.87 7.31 12.06
C THR A 247 -18.81 7.61 10.99
N PRO A 248 -18.62 6.73 9.97
CA PRO A 248 -17.63 6.94 8.95
C PRO A 248 -18.07 8.02 7.95
N THR A 249 -17.12 8.82 7.48
CA THR A 249 -17.26 9.62 6.25
C THR A 249 -16.64 8.83 5.10
N CYS A 250 -17.42 8.56 4.05
CA CYS A 250 -16.99 7.72 2.93
C CYS A 250 -16.69 8.59 1.70
N TYR A 251 -15.53 8.33 1.08
CA TYR A 251 -15.13 8.86 -0.21
C TYR A 251 -14.93 7.72 -1.19
N GLN A 252 -15.11 7.99 -2.47
CA GLN A 252 -14.91 6.99 -3.53
C GLN A 252 -13.78 7.38 -4.44
N THR A 253 -12.96 6.40 -4.80
CA THR A 253 -11.89 6.57 -5.78
C THR A 253 -11.67 5.26 -6.55
N ASP A 254 -11.09 5.35 -7.73
CA ASP A 254 -10.56 4.20 -8.44
C ASP A 254 -9.23 3.78 -7.81
N ALA A 255 -9.15 2.54 -7.32
CA ALA A 255 -7.92 2.02 -6.69
C ALA A 255 -6.71 2.01 -7.64
N SER A 256 -6.92 2.00 -8.96
CA SER A 256 -5.85 2.05 -9.98
C SER A 256 -5.41 3.48 -10.34
N ASP A 257 -6.20 4.48 -10.02
CA ASP A 257 -5.84 5.88 -10.23
C ASP A 257 -5.03 6.41 -9.04
N LEU A 258 -3.72 6.22 -9.12
CA LEU A 258 -2.79 6.62 -8.06
C LEU A 258 -2.88 8.11 -7.74
N ASN A 259 -3.06 8.95 -8.76
CA ASN A 259 -3.07 10.40 -8.58
C ASN A 259 -4.36 10.86 -7.91
N ALA A 260 -5.51 10.34 -8.32
CA ALA A 260 -6.77 10.62 -7.65
C ALA A 260 -6.77 10.16 -6.18
N ASN A 261 -6.14 9.00 -5.90
CA ASN A 261 -5.95 8.54 -4.51
C ASN A 261 -5.06 9.50 -3.71
N ILE A 262 -3.93 9.96 -4.26
CA ILE A 262 -3.04 10.92 -3.58
C ILE A 262 -3.77 12.25 -3.35
N GLU A 263 -4.48 12.78 -4.35
CA GLU A 263 -5.22 14.04 -4.26
C GLU A 263 -6.32 13.98 -3.19
N LEU A 264 -7.05 12.87 -3.12
CA LEU A 264 -8.07 12.67 -2.09
C LEU A 264 -7.48 12.59 -0.68
N LEU A 265 -6.43 11.78 -0.50
CA LEU A 265 -5.77 11.65 0.80
C LEU A 265 -5.14 12.96 1.26
N GLU A 266 -4.56 13.73 0.33
CA GLU A 266 -4.01 15.07 0.56
C GLU A 266 -5.11 16.05 0.98
N SER A 267 -6.30 15.99 0.35
CA SER A 267 -7.43 16.82 0.75
C SER A 267 -7.86 16.53 2.19
N ILE A 268 -8.02 15.25 2.55
CA ILE A 268 -8.37 14.85 3.92
C ILE A 268 -7.29 15.32 4.91
N TYR A 269 -6.01 15.16 4.57
CA TYR A 269 -4.92 15.63 5.41
C TYR A 269 -5.00 17.15 5.64
N ASN A 270 -5.16 17.94 4.58
CA ASN A 270 -5.23 19.39 4.66
C ASN A 270 -6.40 19.91 5.55
N ASP A 271 -7.52 19.20 5.53
CA ASP A 271 -8.70 19.59 6.33
C ASP A 271 -8.49 19.33 7.84
N TRP A 272 -7.64 18.37 8.23
CA TRP A 272 -7.62 17.88 9.60
C TRP A 272 -6.28 18.01 10.33
N HIS A 273 -5.14 18.10 9.64
CA HIS A 273 -3.80 18.00 10.24
C HIS A 273 -3.50 19.10 11.30
N LEU A 274 -4.14 20.25 11.23
CA LEU A 274 -3.91 21.34 12.21
C LEU A 274 -4.60 21.10 13.56
N THR A 275 -5.64 20.27 13.59
CA THR A 275 -6.48 20.05 14.77
C THR A 275 -6.47 18.62 15.28
N HIS A 276 -6.04 17.67 14.45
CA HIS A 276 -6.08 16.25 14.75
C HIS A 276 -4.75 15.56 14.42
N LYS A 277 -4.41 14.56 15.16
CA LYS A 277 -3.41 13.57 14.76
C LYS A 277 -3.98 12.75 13.60
N ILE A 278 -3.18 12.53 12.55
CA ILE A 278 -3.61 11.73 11.40
C ILE A 278 -2.97 10.35 11.46
N ALA A 279 -3.79 9.31 11.47
CA ALA A 279 -3.36 7.94 11.27
C ALA A 279 -3.91 7.42 9.93
N LEU A 280 -3.08 6.72 9.18
CA LEU A 280 -3.43 6.12 7.89
C LEU A 280 -3.09 4.65 7.90
N SER A 281 -4.04 3.82 7.48
CA SER A 281 -3.85 2.38 7.36
C SER A 281 -4.01 1.91 5.91
N PRO A 282 -2.98 1.27 5.33
CA PRO A 282 -3.04 0.74 3.96
C PRO A 282 -3.82 -0.58 3.89
N THR A 283 -5.09 -0.59 4.31
CA THR A 283 -5.96 -1.79 4.31
C THR A 283 -6.56 -2.13 2.95
N GLY A 284 -6.37 -1.29 1.95
CA GLY A 284 -6.89 -1.44 0.59
C GLY A 284 -6.10 -2.35 -0.35
N GLY A 285 -5.97 -1.94 -1.61
CA GLY A 285 -5.18 -2.62 -2.64
C GLY A 285 -3.68 -2.32 -2.57
N LYS A 286 -2.89 -3.06 -3.37
CA LYS A 286 -1.43 -2.87 -3.45
C LYS A 286 -1.05 -1.46 -3.93
N LEU A 287 -1.76 -0.94 -4.92
CA LEU A 287 -1.52 0.42 -5.43
C LEU A 287 -1.88 1.49 -4.40
N GLN A 288 -2.88 1.26 -3.55
CA GLN A 288 -3.20 2.14 -2.42
C GLN A 288 -2.12 2.10 -1.32
N ALA A 289 -1.37 1.00 -1.17
CA ALA A 289 -0.19 0.98 -0.32
C ALA A 289 0.95 1.84 -0.90
N VAL A 290 1.11 1.89 -2.23
CA VAL A 290 2.05 2.81 -2.90
C VAL A 290 1.64 4.28 -2.65
N THR A 291 0.35 4.62 -2.76
CA THR A 291 -0.12 5.99 -2.45
C THR A 291 0.05 6.34 -0.97
N THR A 292 -0.09 5.36 -0.06
CA THR A 292 0.21 5.52 1.37
C THR A 292 1.69 5.88 1.59
N PHE A 293 2.61 5.22 0.89
CA PHE A 293 4.03 5.58 0.90
C PHE A 293 4.26 7.02 0.41
N CYS A 294 3.62 7.43 -0.68
CA CYS A 294 3.73 8.80 -1.19
C CYS A 294 3.27 9.81 -0.13
N LEU A 295 2.08 9.62 0.43
CA LEU A 295 1.52 10.53 1.42
C LEU A 295 2.37 10.61 2.70
N LYS A 296 2.93 9.48 3.16
CA LYS A 296 3.85 9.46 4.33
C LYS A 296 5.12 10.27 4.08
N ASN A 297 5.65 10.29 2.85
CA ASN A 297 6.82 11.10 2.52
C ASN A 297 6.48 12.58 2.28
N MET A 298 5.26 12.88 1.81
CA MET A 298 4.74 14.25 1.78
C MET A 298 4.50 14.80 3.18
N HIS A 299 4.01 13.97 4.10
CA HIS A 299 3.61 14.33 5.46
C HIS A 299 4.18 13.36 6.50
N PRO A 300 5.43 13.56 6.94
CA PRO A 300 6.07 12.68 7.94
C PRO A 300 5.38 12.64 9.30
N ASP A 301 4.50 13.57 9.59
CA ASP A 301 3.66 13.61 10.80
C ASP A 301 2.48 12.61 10.76
N ILE A 302 2.15 12.05 9.60
CA ILE A 302 1.17 10.95 9.49
C ILE A 302 1.71 9.70 10.18
N HIS A 303 0.88 9.08 11.01
CA HIS A 303 1.17 7.83 11.68
C HIS A 303 0.62 6.64 10.87
N ILE A 304 1.49 5.74 10.41
CA ILE A 304 1.06 4.55 9.67
C ILE A 304 0.85 3.41 10.65
N VAL A 305 -0.34 2.81 10.59
CA VAL A 305 -0.73 1.63 11.37
C VAL A 305 -1.30 0.55 10.47
N TYR A 306 -1.12 -0.71 10.82
CA TYR A 306 -1.60 -1.80 9.99
C TYR A 306 -2.14 -2.98 10.81
N PRO A 307 -3.37 -3.45 10.55
CA PRO A 307 -3.95 -4.61 11.21
C PRO A 307 -3.41 -5.89 10.55
N VAL A 308 -2.71 -6.70 11.32
CA VAL A 308 -2.19 -7.98 10.83
C VAL A 308 -3.23 -9.07 11.06
N VAL A 309 -3.76 -9.61 9.99
CA VAL A 309 -4.72 -10.72 10.03
C VAL A 309 -4.05 -12.03 10.44
N ARG A 310 -4.81 -12.89 11.11
CA ARG A 310 -4.30 -14.17 11.63
C ARG A 310 -4.15 -15.20 10.50
N LYS A 311 -5.17 -15.35 9.66
CA LYS A 311 -5.19 -16.32 8.56
C LYS A 311 -5.77 -15.72 7.29
N PHE A 312 -5.27 -16.20 6.16
CA PHE A 312 -5.83 -15.95 4.84
C PHE A 312 -6.63 -17.17 4.39
N ALA A 313 -7.70 -16.95 3.61
CA ALA A 313 -8.39 -18.03 2.91
C ALA A 313 -7.43 -18.62 1.85
N LYS A 314 -7.55 -19.92 1.58
CA LYS A 314 -6.76 -20.58 0.54
C LYS A 314 -7.08 -20.00 -0.84
N ASP A 315 -8.36 -19.76 -1.09
CA ASP A 315 -8.88 -19.22 -2.35
C ASP A 315 -9.04 -17.69 -2.22
N TYR A 316 -7.91 -16.97 -2.15
CA TYR A 316 -7.90 -15.51 -2.04
C TYR A 316 -8.00 -14.84 -3.41
N THR A 317 -7.19 -15.31 -4.35
CA THR A 317 -7.15 -14.88 -5.75
C THR A 317 -6.69 -16.05 -6.62
N GLU A 318 -7.06 -16.03 -7.92
CA GLU A 318 -6.62 -17.03 -8.90
C GLU A 318 -6.07 -16.33 -10.14
N GLY A 319 -5.06 -16.93 -10.75
CA GLY A 319 -4.44 -16.45 -11.98
C GLY A 319 -3.61 -15.19 -11.82
N CYS A 320 -3.08 -14.72 -12.95
CA CYS A 320 -2.23 -13.54 -13.04
C CYS A 320 -2.40 -12.88 -14.40
N LEU A 321 -2.91 -11.67 -14.42
CA LEU A 321 -3.01 -10.85 -15.64
C LEU A 321 -1.66 -10.19 -15.96
N ALA A 322 -1.62 -9.49 -17.09
CA ALA A 322 -0.46 -8.76 -17.55
C ALA A 322 0.00 -7.71 -16.50
N HIS A 323 1.32 -7.54 -16.40
CA HIS A 323 1.92 -6.59 -15.48
C HIS A 323 1.70 -5.15 -15.94
N SER A 324 1.49 -4.29 -14.95
CA SER A 324 1.59 -2.84 -15.09
C SER A 324 2.80 -2.35 -14.29
N GLU A 325 3.39 -1.23 -14.71
CA GLU A 325 4.59 -0.65 -14.13
C GLU A 325 4.39 0.82 -13.78
N ILE A 326 4.89 1.22 -12.63
CA ILE A 326 5.21 2.60 -12.28
C ILE A 326 6.72 2.73 -12.42
N SER A 327 7.19 3.44 -13.45
CA SER A 327 8.62 3.61 -13.72
C SER A 327 9.10 4.98 -13.24
N LEU A 328 10.07 4.97 -12.34
CA LEU A 328 10.71 6.16 -11.78
C LEU A 328 12.17 6.18 -12.21
N GLN A 329 12.61 7.24 -12.91
CA GLN A 329 13.96 7.35 -13.47
C GLN A 329 15.04 7.45 -12.39
N ASN A 330 14.69 8.04 -11.23
CA ASN A 330 15.51 8.06 -10.03
C ASN A 330 14.59 8.11 -8.82
N PHE A 331 14.69 7.12 -7.95
CA PHE A 331 13.75 6.99 -6.85
C PHE A 331 13.98 8.03 -5.75
N ARG A 332 15.25 8.32 -5.39
CA ARG A 332 15.57 9.36 -4.41
C ARG A 332 15.11 10.75 -4.89
N ASP A 333 15.27 11.04 -6.18
CA ASP A 333 14.80 12.31 -6.76
C ASP A 333 13.27 12.43 -6.67
N TYR A 334 12.55 11.32 -6.90
CA TYR A 334 11.11 11.30 -6.73
C TYR A 334 10.71 11.57 -5.27
N VAL A 335 11.34 10.90 -4.31
CA VAL A 335 11.10 11.13 -2.87
C VAL A 335 11.44 12.57 -2.48
N THR A 336 12.52 13.13 -3.03
CA THR A 336 12.88 14.53 -2.83
C THR A 336 11.78 15.48 -3.31
N LYS A 337 11.13 15.19 -4.44
CA LYS A 337 9.98 15.98 -4.93
C LYS A 337 8.78 15.91 -3.99
N LEU A 338 8.50 14.74 -3.37
CA LEU A 338 7.46 14.60 -2.35
C LEU A 338 7.75 15.52 -1.14
N ASP A 339 8.98 15.53 -0.62
CA ASP A 339 9.38 16.43 0.48
C ASP A 339 9.34 17.91 0.08
N GLN A 340 9.75 18.25 -1.15
CA GLN A 340 9.66 19.62 -1.66
C GLN A 340 8.22 20.11 -1.81
N TYR A 341 7.29 19.22 -2.21
CA TYR A 341 5.87 19.53 -2.23
C TYR A 341 5.39 20.00 -0.86
N ARG A 342 5.71 19.24 0.20
CA ARG A 342 5.41 19.61 1.59
C ARG A 342 5.96 20.98 1.96
N LYS A 343 7.25 21.25 1.68
CA LYS A 343 7.90 22.52 2.04
C LYS A 343 7.21 23.72 1.37
N ARG A 344 6.81 23.59 0.11
CA ARG A 344 6.05 24.63 -0.59
C ARG A 344 4.68 24.87 0.07
N ARG A 345 3.94 23.80 0.37
CA ARG A 345 2.63 23.94 1.03
C ARG A 345 2.73 24.62 2.39
N LEU A 346 3.71 24.26 3.20
CA LEU A 346 3.95 24.93 4.50
C LEU A 346 4.28 26.42 4.31
N SER A 347 5.06 26.77 3.30
CA SER A 347 5.36 28.18 2.98
C SER A 347 4.12 28.95 2.54
N GLU A 348 3.27 28.35 1.69
CA GLU A 348 2.01 28.95 1.24
C GLU A 348 1.04 29.19 2.43
N ILE A 349 0.89 28.20 3.31
CA ILE A 349 0.04 28.31 4.51
C ILE A 349 0.58 29.45 5.41
N LYS A 350 1.88 29.51 5.63
CA LYS A 350 2.51 30.58 6.43
C LYS A 350 2.22 31.96 5.85
N GLN A 351 2.37 32.12 4.54
CA GLN A 351 2.06 33.39 3.85
C GLN A 351 0.57 33.77 3.95
N ILE A 352 -0.34 32.79 3.88
CA ILE A 352 -1.78 33.03 4.04
C ILE A 352 -2.09 33.52 5.46
N ILE A 353 -1.51 32.87 6.49
CA ILE A 353 -1.67 33.27 7.89
C ILE A 353 -1.12 34.68 8.12
N GLU A 354 0.07 34.98 7.63
CA GLU A 354 0.68 36.31 7.74
C GLU A 354 -0.18 37.41 7.09
N ARG A 355 -0.70 37.14 5.86
CA ARG A 355 -1.59 38.08 5.16
C ARG A 355 -2.94 38.26 5.88
N ALA A 356 -3.48 37.20 6.46
CA ALA A 356 -4.72 37.27 7.25
C ALA A 356 -4.50 38.07 8.54
N GLY A 357 -3.37 37.85 9.23
CA GLY A 357 -2.98 38.62 10.42
C GLY A 357 -2.79 40.11 10.12
N GLN A 358 -2.12 40.45 9.01
CA GLN A 358 -1.94 41.85 8.58
C GLN A 358 -3.27 42.54 8.25
N LYS A 359 -4.22 41.81 7.58
CA LYS A 359 -5.56 42.35 7.32
C LYS A 359 -6.41 42.55 8.59
N ALA A 360 -6.21 41.73 9.60
CA ALA A 360 -6.88 41.87 10.89
C ALA A 360 -6.34 43.09 11.65
N VAL A 361 -5.05 43.32 11.67
CA VAL A 361 -4.41 44.49 12.31
C VAL A 361 -4.77 45.80 11.58
N GLY A 362 -4.82 45.81 10.23
CA GLY A 362 -5.20 46.98 9.45
C GLY A 362 -6.68 47.39 9.53
N LYS A 363 -7.55 46.62 10.21
CA LYS A 363 -8.95 46.98 10.49
C LYS A 363 -9.17 47.55 11.91
N ILE A 364 -8.13 47.59 12.72
CA ILE A 364 -8.19 48.08 14.11
C ILE A 364 -7.67 49.52 14.22
N TRP A 365 -7.18 50.12 13.13
CA TRP A 365 -6.76 51.52 13.04
C TRP A 365 -7.63 52.32 12.05
#